data_e3e8c9407c8453c9c240211e2e7b24af
#
_entry.id   e3e8c9407c8453c9c240211e2e7b24af
#
_cell.length_a   1.000
_cell.length_b   1.000
_cell.length_c   1.000
_cell.angle_alpha   90.00
_cell.angle_beta   90.00
_cell.angle_gamma   90.00
#
_symmetry.space_group_name_H-M   'P 1'
#
loop_
_entity.id
_entity.type
_entity.pdbx_description
1 polymer ?
#
loop_
_entity_poly.entity_id
_entity_poly.type
_entity_poly.pdbx_seq_one_letter_code
_entity_poly.pdbx_strand_id
1 'polypeptide(L)'
;MATWVLSECGLKPLAPVFPRPKTGVVLSSTSKVGFLDTNKGVAGPKFHPLRCGLRDRNWGLKVSAPLRVASIEEEQKSVGVLNGSNEVEHEKLPEFDPGAPPPFSLADIRAAIPKHCWVKDPWKSMSYVVRDVIAVFGLAAAAAYFNNWLVWPLYWAAQGTMFWALGHGSFSNNPKLNSVVGHLLHSSILVPYHGWRISHRTHHQNHGHVENDESWLPLPEKLFKSLDTVTRMLRFTPPFPLLAYPMYLWGRSPGKTGSHFDPSSDLFVPSERKDVITSTVCFAAMLALLVGLGFVMGPIQLLKLYGVPYVMFVMWLDLVTYLHHHGHEDKLPWYRGKEWSYLRGGLTTIDRDYGWINNIHHDIGTHVIHHLFPQIPHYHLIEAVSTSLPLFKQWITEAAKPVFGKYYREPKKSSPLPFHLIGELIRSFKTDHFVSDIGDIVYYQTDPEISGSSKSE
;
A
#
# COMPACT_ATOMS: atom_id res chain seq x y z
N MET A 1 1.39 4.05 -7.47
CA MET A 1 1.02 4.95 -6.36
C MET A 1 1.82 4.75 -5.09
N ALA A 2 2.57 3.72 -5.00
CA ALA A 2 3.00 3.20 -3.73
C ALA A 2 4.45 3.51 -3.31
N THR A 3 5.29 4.02 -4.15
CA THR A 3 6.73 4.23 -3.82
C THR A 3 7.09 5.58 -3.21
N TRP A 4 6.08 6.41 -2.89
CA TRP A 4 6.30 7.79 -2.47
C TRP A 4 6.61 8.03 -0.99
N VAL A 5 6.28 7.07 -0.14
CA VAL A 5 5.93 7.39 1.24
C VAL A 5 7.10 7.36 2.21
N LEU A 6 8.19 6.68 1.93
CA LEU A 6 9.22 6.41 2.94
C LEU A 6 10.62 6.98 2.68
N SER A 7 10.79 7.90 1.72
CA SER A 7 12.11 8.51 1.53
C SER A 7 12.52 9.53 2.61
N GLU A 8 11.59 9.94 3.46
CA GLU A 8 11.84 10.95 4.51
C GLU A 8 11.92 10.40 5.93
N CYS A 9 11.62 9.13 6.15
CA CYS A 9 11.70 8.55 7.49
C CYS A 9 12.97 7.73 7.68
N GLY A 10 13.98 8.35 8.31
CA GLY A 10 14.94 7.59 9.10
C GLY A 10 14.17 6.82 10.16
N LEU A 11 14.12 5.51 10.04
CA LEU A 11 13.44 4.60 10.97
C LEU A 11 14.00 4.78 12.38
N LYS A 12 13.30 5.55 13.22
CA LYS A 12 13.31 5.35 14.66
C LYS A 12 11.99 4.66 14.98
N PRO A 13 11.99 3.51 15.67
CA PRO A 13 10.76 2.89 16.12
C PRO A 13 10.08 3.84 17.11
N LEU A 14 8.92 4.37 16.75
CA LEU A 14 8.05 5.06 17.68
C LEU A 14 7.40 4.01 18.57
N ALA A 15 7.59 4.17 19.89
CA ALA A 15 6.87 3.38 20.87
C ALA A 15 5.35 3.55 20.66
N PRO A 16 4.53 2.50 20.88
CA PRO A 16 3.10 2.57 20.71
C PRO A 16 2.50 3.60 21.65
N VAL A 17 1.82 4.60 21.10
CA VAL A 17 1.02 5.56 21.88
C VAL A 17 -0.29 4.87 22.24
N PHE A 18 -0.38 4.34 23.45
CA PHE A 18 -1.64 3.88 24.01
C PHE A 18 -2.54 5.09 24.34
N PRO A 19 -3.80 5.10 23.95
CA PRO A 19 -4.74 6.11 24.42
C PRO A 19 -5.01 5.89 25.91
N ARG A 20 -4.79 6.93 26.72
CA ARG A 20 -5.19 6.92 28.13
C ARG A 20 -6.71 6.95 28.25
N PRO A 21 -7.34 6.14 29.10
CA PRO A 21 -8.77 6.22 29.36
C PRO A 21 -9.09 7.55 30.06
N LYS A 22 -10.07 8.28 29.54
CA LYS A 22 -10.64 9.47 30.18
C LYS A 22 -11.53 9.01 31.35
N THR A 23 -11.03 9.08 32.56
CA THR A 23 -11.88 9.06 33.75
C THR A 23 -12.32 10.48 34.03
N GLY A 24 -13.63 10.72 33.88
CA GLY A 24 -14.25 11.98 34.31
C GLY A 24 -14.42 12.00 35.82
N VAL A 25 -14.00 13.10 36.44
CA VAL A 25 -14.51 13.53 37.74
C VAL A 25 -14.84 15.01 37.62
N VAL A 26 -16.13 15.28 37.75
CA VAL A 26 -16.69 16.62 37.96
C VAL A 26 -16.54 16.99 39.44
N LEU A 27 -15.94 18.13 39.74
CA LEU A 27 -16.26 18.89 40.95
C LEU A 27 -15.97 20.37 40.73
N SER A 28 -17.00 21.17 41.04
CA SER A 28 -17.07 22.62 41.03
C SER A 28 -16.34 23.25 42.22
N SER A 29 -15.77 24.43 42.06
CA SER A 29 -16.09 25.63 42.88
C SER A 29 -15.14 26.79 42.59
N THR A 30 -15.71 27.86 42.23
CA THR A 30 -15.53 29.31 42.54
C THR A 30 -14.26 29.75 43.33
N SER A 31 -13.51 30.72 42.84
CA SER A 31 -13.52 32.15 43.22
C SER A 31 -12.19 32.90 42.99
N LYS A 32 -12.35 34.07 42.38
CA LYS A 32 -11.73 35.40 42.61
C LYS A 32 -10.23 35.67 42.46
N VAL A 33 -9.92 36.46 41.46
CA VAL A 33 -9.30 37.82 41.46
C VAL A 33 -7.94 37.99 42.17
N GLY A 34 -6.98 38.52 41.41
CA GLY A 34 -5.79 39.18 41.92
C GLY A 34 -4.79 39.60 40.83
N PHE A 35 -4.89 40.86 40.39
CA PHE A 35 -3.89 41.59 39.63
C PHE A 35 -2.65 41.83 40.51
N LEU A 36 -1.45 41.63 39.99
CA LEU A 36 -0.28 42.48 40.31
C LEU A 36 0.87 42.26 39.34
N ASP A 37 1.25 43.36 38.77
CA ASP A 37 2.39 43.67 37.91
C ASP A 37 3.69 43.68 38.75
N THR A 38 4.79 43.11 38.24
CA THR A 38 6.13 43.71 38.46
C THR A 38 7.19 43.02 37.53
N ASN A 39 7.82 43.90 36.76
CA ASN A 39 9.10 43.76 36.11
C ASN A 39 10.22 43.29 37.04
N LYS A 40 11.01 42.27 36.66
CA LYS A 40 12.48 42.25 36.90
C LYS A 40 13.14 41.20 36.03
N GLY A 41 14.13 41.63 35.23
CA GLY A 41 14.97 40.79 34.38
C GLY A 41 15.92 39.90 35.17
N VAL A 42 16.18 38.71 34.64
CA VAL A 42 17.32 37.86 35.02
C VAL A 42 17.95 37.29 33.77
N ALA A 43 19.28 37.40 33.75
CA ALA A 43 20.17 37.00 32.63
C ALA A 43 20.16 35.50 32.37
N GLY A 44 20.19 35.12 31.10
CA GLY A 44 20.33 33.74 30.67
C GLY A 44 21.78 33.23 30.74
N PRO A 45 21.99 31.91 30.92
CA PRO A 45 23.32 31.32 30.92
C PRO A 45 23.86 31.07 29.50
N LYS A 46 25.14 31.41 29.33
CA LYS A 46 25.94 31.22 28.12
C LYS A 46 26.19 29.73 27.91
N PHE A 47 25.84 29.21 26.74
CA PHE A 47 26.27 27.88 26.29
C PHE A 47 27.68 27.94 25.72
N HIS A 48 28.59 27.14 26.27
CA HIS A 48 29.89 26.80 25.71
C HIS A 48 29.77 25.52 24.85
N PRO A 49 30.40 25.44 23.66
CA PRO A 49 30.41 24.22 22.89
C PRO A 49 31.41 23.21 23.46
N LEU A 50 30.91 22.02 23.84
CA LEU A 50 31.76 20.87 24.20
C LEU A 50 32.38 20.27 22.91
N ARG A 51 33.70 20.33 22.82
CA ARG A 51 34.52 19.53 21.89
C ARG A 51 34.43 18.07 22.27
N CYS A 52 33.85 17.24 21.39
CA CYS A 52 33.92 15.78 21.52
C CYS A 52 35.20 15.26 20.87
N GLY A 53 36.12 14.78 21.72
CA GLY A 53 37.36 14.11 21.27
C GLY A 53 37.04 12.69 20.79
N LEU A 54 37.41 12.39 19.55
CA LEU A 54 37.44 11.05 18.99
C LEU A 54 38.47 10.22 19.73
N ARG A 55 38.04 9.17 20.43
CA ARG A 55 38.91 8.12 20.98
C ARG A 55 38.62 6.84 20.21
N ASP A 56 39.54 6.49 19.35
CA ASP A 56 39.61 5.20 18.64
C ASP A 56 39.55 4.04 19.64
N ARG A 57 38.50 3.22 19.54
CA ARG A 57 38.50 1.88 20.14
C ARG A 57 38.33 0.86 19.02
N ASN A 58 39.42 0.21 18.68
CA ASN A 58 39.45 -1.02 17.89
C ASN A 58 38.63 -2.10 18.57
N TRP A 59 37.47 -2.44 17.99
CA TRP A 59 36.78 -3.68 18.28
C TRP A 59 37.11 -4.70 17.21
N GLY A 60 37.99 -5.64 17.55
CA GLY A 60 38.26 -6.80 16.73
C GLY A 60 37.03 -7.68 16.62
N LEU A 61 36.37 -7.67 15.48
CA LEU A 61 35.34 -8.65 15.11
C LEU A 61 36.04 -9.99 14.84
N LYS A 62 35.82 -10.95 15.74
CA LYS A 62 36.09 -12.36 15.45
C LYS A 62 35.11 -12.82 14.37
N VAL A 63 35.66 -13.06 13.19
CA VAL A 63 34.96 -13.73 12.09
C VAL A 63 34.80 -15.19 12.50
N SER A 64 33.62 -15.63 12.84
CA SER A 64 33.26 -17.03 12.94
C SER A 64 33.12 -17.63 11.54
N ALA A 65 33.67 -18.83 11.38
CA ALA A 65 33.78 -19.56 10.13
C ALA A 65 32.45 -19.78 9.40
N PRO A 66 32.45 -19.94 8.07
CA PRO A 66 31.23 -20.14 7.29
C PRO A 66 30.61 -21.50 7.63
N LEU A 67 29.32 -21.49 7.92
CA LEU A 67 28.50 -22.69 7.98
C LEU A 67 28.58 -23.42 6.63
N ARG A 68 29.11 -24.63 6.64
CA ARG A 68 29.02 -25.56 5.50
C ARG A 68 27.55 -25.91 5.29
N VAL A 69 27.02 -25.53 4.15
CA VAL A 69 25.81 -26.10 3.61
C VAL A 69 26.15 -27.53 3.18
N ALA A 70 25.71 -28.52 3.96
CA ALA A 70 25.74 -29.91 3.55
C ALA A 70 24.77 -30.14 2.42
N SER A 71 25.24 -30.54 1.27
CA SER A 71 24.46 -30.97 0.13
C SER A 71 23.70 -32.26 0.48
N ILE A 72 22.38 -32.26 0.29
CA ILE A 72 21.45 -33.38 0.55
C ILE A 72 21.50 -34.41 -0.62
N GLU A 73 22.68 -34.68 -1.18
CA GLU A 73 22.76 -35.61 -2.33
C GLU A 73 23.53 -36.91 -2.07
N GLU A 74 23.90 -37.23 -0.82
CA GLU A 74 24.74 -38.45 -0.56
C GLU A 74 24.12 -39.49 0.38
N GLU A 75 22.82 -39.50 0.61
CA GLU A 75 22.19 -40.52 1.49
C GLU A 75 21.18 -41.44 0.79
N GLN A 76 21.36 -41.72 -0.51
CA GLN A 76 20.57 -42.72 -1.24
C GLN A 76 21.34 -43.97 -1.70
N LYS A 77 22.34 -44.43 -0.98
CA LYS A 77 22.96 -45.73 -1.28
C LYS A 77 23.37 -46.43 -0.01
N SER A 78 22.42 -47.06 0.67
CA SER A 78 22.58 -48.33 1.41
C SER A 78 21.33 -48.58 2.29
N VAL A 79 20.26 -49.07 1.75
CA VAL A 79 19.31 -49.82 2.54
C VAL A 79 19.05 -51.16 1.82
N GLY A 80 19.65 -52.17 2.43
CA GLY A 80 19.39 -53.57 2.07
C GLY A 80 17.98 -53.95 2.33
N VAL A 81 17.48 -54.80 1.47
CA VAL A 81 16.16 -55.46 1.51
C VAL A 81 16.04 -56.22 2.86
N LEU A 82 15.13 -55.75 3.71
CA LEU A 82 14.53 -56.57 4.75
C LEU A 82 13.02 -56.49 4.62
N ASN A 83 12.42 -57.59 4.21
CA ASN A 83 10.98 -57.84 4.24
C ASN A 83 10.49 -57.80 5.71
N GLY A 84 9.65 -56.83 5.99
CA GLY A 84 8.91 -56.74 7.23
C GLY A 84 7.78 -55.72 7.02
N SER A 85 6.55 -56.23 6.92
CA SER A 85 5.32 -55.46 6.88
C SER A 85 5.10 -54.69 8.18
N ASN A 86 5.65 -53.45 8.22
CA ASN A 86 5.21 -52.45 9.19
C ASN A 86 4.68 -51.28 8.39
N GLU A 87 3.39 -51.02 8.52
CA GLU A 87 2.78 -49.77 8.06
C GLU A 87 3.54 -48.59 8.69
N VAL A 88 4.37 -47.94 7.88
CA VAL A 88 4.99 -46.67 8.26
C VAL A 88 3.85 -45.66 8.22
N GLU A 89 3.36 -45.32 9.43
CA GLU A 89 2.50 -44.17 9.63
C GLU A 89 3.24 -42.99 9.05
N HIS A 90 2.80 -42.53 7.86
CA HIS A 90 3.31 -41.29 7.25
C HIS A 90 2.88 -40.17 8.21
N GLU A 91 3.80 -39.76 9.07
CA GLU A 91 3.68 -38.54 9.85
C GLU A 91 3.35 -37.40 8.86
N LYS A 92 2.10 -36.98 8.81
CA LYS A 92 1.66 -35.87 7.97
C LYS A 92 2.46 -34.66 8.41
N LEU A 93 3.36 -34.18 7.54
CA LEU A 93 4.01 -32.90 7.75
C LEU A 93 2.96 -31.87 8.17
N PRO A 94 3.21 -31.07 9.21
CA PRO A 94 2.23 -30.10 9.68
C PRO A 94 1.79 -29.21 8.52
N GLU A 95 0.48 -29.05 8.38
CA GLU A 95 -0.13 -28.20 7.36
C GLU A 95 0.42 -26.76 7.53
N PHE A 96 0.79 -26.13 6.42
CA PHE A 96 1.32 -24.78 6.44
C PHE A 96 0.27 -23.79 6.97
N ASP A 97 0.56 -23.14 8.11
CA ASP A 97 -0.25 -22.08 8.68
C ASP A 97 0.26 -20.70 8.24
N PRO A 98 -0.46 -19.96 7.39
CA PRO A 98 -0.07 -18.62 6.99
C PRO A 98 -0.11 -17.59 8.14
N GLY A 99 -0.80 -17.91 9.23
CA GLY A 99 -0.85 -17.09 10.44
C GLY A 99 0.34 -17.30 11.37
N ALA A 100 1.13 -18.35 11.17
CA ALA A 100 2.32 -18.59 11.99
C ALA A 100 3.41 -17.54 11.74
N PRO A 101 4.26 -17.23 12.74
CA PRO A 101 5.42 -16.36 12.53
C PRO A 101 6.36 -16.95 11.46
N PRO A 102 6.82 -16.15 10.49
CA PRO A 102 7.73 -16.62 9.46
C PRO A 102 9.09 -16.99 10.08
N PRO A 103 9.78 -18.03 9.54
CA PRO A 103 11.08 -18.46 10.04
C PRO A 103 12.26 -17.58 9.58
N PHE A 104 11.96 -16.42 9.02
CA PHE A 104 12.94 -15.45 8.51
C PHE A 104 12.60 -14.03 8.98
N SER A 105 13.58 -13.15 8.90
CA SER A 105 13.47 -11.74 9.28
C SER A 105 13.44 -10.80 8.06
N LEU A 106 13.08 -9.53 8.29
CA LEU A 106 13.24 -8.47 7.27
C LEU A 106 14.71 -8.30 6.84
N ALA A 107 15.67 -8.58 7.74
CA ALA A 107 17.08 -8.48 7.43
C ALA A 107 17.51 -9.57 6.43
N ASP A 108 16.96 -10.77 6.54
CA ASP A 108 17.26 -11.88 5.62
C ASP A 108 16.73 -11.56 4.21
N ILE A 109 15.50 -11.06 4.11
CA ILE A 109 14.93 -10.61 2.83
C ILE A 109 15.77 -9.48 2.23
N ARG A 110 16.12 -8.48 3.07
CA ARG A 110 16.95 -7.35 2.64
C ARG A 110 18.31 -7.77 2.13
N ALA A 111 18.95 -8.76 2.76
CA ALA A 111 20.24 -9.28 2.37
C ALA A 111 20.21 -9.99 1.01
N ALA A 112 19.08 -10.60 0.66
CA ALA A 112 18.86 -11.27 -0.63
C ALA A 112 18.66 -10.29 -1.79
N ILE A 113 18.19 -9.06 -1.53
CA ILE A 113 17.91 -8.05 -2.56
C ILE A 113 19.23 -7.42 -3.05
N PRO A 114 19.49 -7.35 -4.36
CA PRO A 114 20.68 -6.72 -4.92
C PRO A 114 20.85 -5.27 -4.47
N LYS A 115 22.11 -4.88 -4.14
CA LYS A 115 22.39 -3.55 -3.58
C LYS A 115 21.97 -2.39 -4.48
N HIS A 116 22.05 -2.54 -5.80
CA HIS A 116 21.65 -1.48 -6.73
C HIS A 116 20.15 -1.23 -6.76
N CYS A 117 19.31 -2.21 -6.37
CA CYS A 117 17.86 -2.02 -6.26
C CYS A 117 17.46 -0.95 -5.25
N TRP A 118 18.36 -0.60 -4.33
CA TRP A 118 18.12 0.43 -3.31
C TRP A 118 18.49 1.85 -3.77
N VAL A 119 19.08 1.98 -4.96
CA VAL A 119 19.56 3.26 -5.48
C VAL A 119 18.47 3.91 -6.32
N LYS A 120 18.09 5.14 -5.96
CA LYS A 120 17.17 5.96 -6.74
C LYS A 120 17.93 6.78 -7.76
N ASP A 121 17.58 6.59 -9.02
CA ASP A 121 18.06 7.44 -10.12
C ASP A 121 16.99 8.48 -10.48
N PRO A 122 17.22 9.78 -10.16
CA PRO A 122 16.26 10.83 -10.45
C PRO A 122 15.98 10.99 -11.96
N TRP A 123 16.99 10.82 -12.82
CA TRP A 123 16.83 10.93 -14.26
C TRP A 123 15.96 9.82 -14.82
N LYS A 124 16.21 8.58 -14.39
CA LYS A 124 15.39 7.43 -14.75
C LYS A 124 13.95 7.61 -14.26
N SER A 125 13.76 8.06 -13.02
CA SER A 125 12.44 8.36 -12.48
C SER A 125 11.71 9.44 -13.26
N MET A 126 12.40 10.55 -13.59
CA MET A 126 11.81 11.64 -14.38
C MET A 126 11.53 11.25 -15.83
N SER A 127 12.30 10.33 -16.43
CA SER A 127 12.00 9.83 -17.78
C SER A 127 10.66 9.11 -17.84
N TYR A 128 10.28 8.35 -16.80
CA TYR A 128 8.94 7.75 -16.69
C TYR A 128 7.85 8.82 -16.60
N VAL A 129 8.05 9.87 -15.79
CA VAL A 129 7.11 10.99 -15.68
C VAL A 129 6.89 11.66 -17.04
N VAL A 130 7.99 11.98 -17.75
CA VAL A 130 7.91 12.60 -19.08
C VAL A 130 7.19 11.69 -20.08
N ARG A 131 7.52 10.39 -20.09
CA ARG A 131 6.84 9.40 -20.92
C ARG A 131 5.33 9.41 -20.68
N ASP A 132 4.91 9.36 -19.42
CA ASP A 132 3.50 9.23 -19.04
C ASP A 132 2.73 10.54 -19.37
N VAL A 133 3.34 11.69 -19.11
CA VAL A 133 2.77 13.00 -19.48
C VAL A 133 2.60 13.11 -21.00
N ILE A 134 3.63 12.75 -21.80
CA ILE A 134 3.53 12.73 -23.27
C ILE A 134 2.43 11.81 -23.74
N ALA A 135 2.30 10.61 -23.15
CA ALA A 135 1.25 9.65 -23.51
C ALA A 135 -0.14 10.20 -23.20
N VAL A 136 -0.34 10.80 -22.01
CA VAL A 136 -1.62 11.41 -21.61
C VAL A 136 -2.05 12.52 -22.58
N PHE A 137 -1.17 13.46 -22.89
CA PHE A 137 -1.50 14.55 -23.82
C PHE A 137 -1.63 14.06 -25.26
N GLY A 138 -0.79 13.12 -25.69
CA GLY A 138 -0.85 12.52 -27.02
C GLY A 138 -2.16 11.79 -27.27
N LEU A 139 -2.61 10.96 -26.31
CA LEU A 139 -3.90 10.27 -26.40
C LEU A 139 -5.07 11.26 -26.44
N ALA A 140 -5.05 12.30 -25.61
CA ALA A 140 -6.09 13.32 -25.59
C ALA A 140 -6.15 14.09 -26.92
N ALA A 141 -5.00 14.47 -27.47
CA ALA A 141 -4.91 15.16 -28.76
C ALA A 141 -5.41 14.27 -29.89
N ALA A 142 -5.00 13.00 -29.94
CA ALA A 142 -5.46 12.03 -30.92
C ALA A 142 -6.98 11.82 -30.85
N ALA A 143 -7.55 11.63 -29.65
CA ALA A 143 -8.99 11.45 -29.49
C ALA A 143 -9.78 12.71 -29.91
N ALA A 144 -9.28 13.90 -29.60
CA ALA A 144 -9.88 15.14 -30.01
C ALA A 144 -9.81 15.35 -31.54
N TYR A 145 -8.70 14.98 -32.16
CA TYR A 145 -8.50 15.10 -33.61
C TYR A 145 -9.41 14.15 -34.39
N PHE A 146 -9.44 12.86 -34.06
CA PHE A 146 -10.25 11.87 -34.77
C PHE A 146 -11.74 12.02 -34.47
N ASN A 147 -12.09 12.39 -33.25
CA ASN A 147 -13.45 12.67 -32.76
C ASN A 147 -14.53 11.69 -33.27
N ASN A 148 -14.22 10.38 -33.23
CA ASN A 148 -15.07 9.34 -33.78
C ASN A 148 -15.63 8.45 -32.66
N TRP A 149 -16.85 7.94 -32.84
CA TRP A 149 -17.53 7.12 -31.83
C TRP A 149 -16.76 5.83 -31.47
N LEU A 150 -15.98 5.24 -32.39
CA LEU A 150 -15.12 4.09 -32.12
C LEU A 150 -13.85 4.46 -31.33
N VAL A 151 -13.36 5.68 -31.51
CA VAL A 151 -12.13 6.15 -30.85
C VAL A 151 -12.36 6.44 -29.38
N TRP A 152 -13.54 6.96 -29.01
CA TRP A 152 -13.83 7.36 -27.63
C TRP A 152 -13.71 6.22 -26.62
N PRO A 153 -14.30 5.04 -26.80
CA PRO A 153 -14.14 3.91 -25.85
C PRO A 153 -12.70 3.46 -25.69
N LEU A 154 -11.95 3.39 -26.79
CA LEU A 154 -10.52 3.02 -26.76
C LEU A 154 -9.68 4.07 -26.00
N TYR A 155 -9.96 5.35 -26.27
CA TYR A 155 -9.35 6.46 -25.57
C TYR A 155 -9.66 6.41 -24.06
N TRP A 156 -10.91 6.22 -23.68
CA TRP A 156 -11.30 6.17 -22.26
C TRP A 156 -10.57 5.06 -21.51
N ALA A 157 -10.49 3.87 -22.09
CA ALA A 157 -9.77 2.75 -21.52
C ALA A 157 -8.26 3.06 -21.39
N ALA A 158 -7.62 3.52 -22.47
CA ALA A 158 -6.20 3.83 -22.51
C ALA A 158 -5.86 5.01 -21.58
N GLN A 159 -6.62 6.10 -21.65
CA GLN A 159 -6.37 7.30 -20.85
C GLN A 159 -6.58 7.08 -19.36
N GLY A 160 -7.62 6.30 -18.95
CA GLY A 160 -7.84 5.95 -17.56
C GLY A 160 -6.70 5.08 -17.00
N THR A 161 -6.18 4.18 -17.81
CA THR A 161 -4.98 3.39 -17.48
C THR A 161 -3.75 4.29 -17.33
N MET A 162 -3.57 5.30 -18.19
CA MET A 162 -2.47 6.26 -18.09
C MET A 162 -2.63 7.23 -16.91
N PHE A 163 -3.85 7.62 -16.56
CA PHE A 163 -4.09 8.45 -15.36
C PHE A 163 -3.65 7.73 -14.09
N TRP A 164 -3.81 6.42 -14.03
CA TRP A 164 -3.24 5.62 -12.96
C TRP A 164 -1.71 5.77 -12.89
N ALA A 165 -1.01 5.75 -14.03
CA ALA A 165 0.44 5.86 -14.09
C ALA A 165 0.96 7.21 -13.53
N LEU A 166 0.20 8.31 -13.66
CA LEU A 166 0.57 9.63 -13.12
C LEU A 166 0.69 9.64 -11.58
N GLY A 167 0.03 8.73 -10.90
CA GLY A 167 0.08 8.61 -9.45
C GLY A 167 1.36 7.95 -8.89
N HIS A 168 2.33 7.58 -9.74
CA HIS A 168 3.53 6.89 -9.30
C HIS A 168 4.70 7.83 -9.05
N GLY A 169 5.49 7.51 -8.04
CA GLY A 169 6.81 7.97 -8.04
C GLY A 169 7.46 8.24 -6.70
N SER A 170 8.56 7.58 -6.46
CA SER A 170 9.65 8.06 -5.64
C SER A 170 10.68 8.64 -6.60
N PHE A 171 10.57 9.95 -6.95
CA PHE A 171 11.40 10.51 -8.03
C PHE A 171 12.85 10.68 -7.62
N SER A 172 13.08 11.11 -6.39
CA SER A 172 14.43 11.39 -5.93
C SER A 172 14.55 11.39 -4.41
N ASN A 173 15.78 11.56 -3.92
CA ASN A 173 16.03 11.84 -2.51
C ASN A 173 15.79 13.33 -2.16
N ASN A 174 15.40 14.16 -3.13
CA ASN A 174 15.10 15.59 -2.92
C ASN A 174 13.60 15.77 -2.62
N PRO A 175 13.21 16.11 -1.36
CA PRO A 175 11.81 16.25 -0.98
C PRO A 175 11.08 17.39 -1.69
N LYS A 176 11.79 18.47 -2.05
CA LYS A 176 11.20 19.59 -2.78
C LYS A 176 10.80 19.18 -4.20
N LEU A 177 11.67 18.44 -4.91
CA LEU A 177 11.36 17.91 -6.23
C LEU A 177 10.16 16.96 -6.15
N ASN A 178 10.16 16.05 -5.18
CA ASN A 178 9.07 15.12 -4.97
C ASN A 178 7.76 15.87 -4.69
N SER A 179 7.79 16.93 -3.89
CA SER A 179 6.60 17.72 -3.55
C SER A 179 6.04 18.44 -4.78
N VAL A 180 6.88 19.11 -5.59
CA VAL A 180 6.44 19.82 -6.79
C VAL A 180 5.81 18.86 -7.80
N VAL A 181 6.53 17.79 -8.16
CA VAL A 181 6.04 16.80 -9.13
C VAL A 181 4.80 16.10 -8.60
N GLY A 182 4.79 15.77 -7.30
CA GLY A 182 3.62 15.14 -6.66
C GLY A 182 2.38 16.02 -6.72
N HIS A 183 2.46 17.29 -6.41
CA HIS A 183 1.32 18.20 -6.51
C HIS A 183 0.80 18.30 -7.96
N LEU A 184 1.71 18.46 -8.94
CA LEU A 184 1.30 18.56 -10.34
C LEU A 184 0.58 17.30 -10.81
N LEU A 185 1.17 16.13 -10.59
CA LEU A 185 0.60 14.86 -11.08
C LEU A 185 -0.66 14.44 -10.33
N HIS A 186 -0.66 14.52 -9.00
CA HIS A 186 -1.83 14.09 -8.21
C HIS A 186 -3.01 15.05 -8.36
N SER A 187 -2.76 16.37 -8.37
CA SER A 187 -3.85 17.32 -8.58
C SER A 187 -4.48 17.15 -9.96
N SER A 188 -3.69 16.80 -11.01
CA SER A 188 -4.22 16.55 -12.35
C SER A 188 -5.21 15.38 -12.43
N ILE A 189 -5.17 14.45 -11.46
CA ILE A 189 -6.10 13.33 -11.31
C ILE A 189 -7.00 13.48 -10.08
N LEU A 190 -7.21 14.70 -9.60
CA LEU A 190 -8.06 15.04 -8.46
C LEU A 190 -7.75 14.25 -7.18
N VAL A 191 -6.47 14.16 -6.83
CA VAL A 191 -5.98 13.56 -5.58
C VAL A 191 -5.26 14.63 -4.76
N PRO A 192 -5.59 14.86 -3.48
CA PRO A 192 -4.86 15.76 -2.60
C PRO A 192 -3.53 15.12 -2.21
N TYR A 193 -2.43 15.54 -2.84
CA TYR A 193 -1.13 14.88 -2.79
C TYR A 193 -0.65 14.52 -1.38
N HIS A 194 -0.47 15.50 -0.48
CA HIS A 194 0.03 15.21 0.86
C HIS A 194 -1.01 14.50 1.73
N GLY A 195 -2.31 14.85 1.60
CA GLY A 195 -3.38 14.15 2.31
C GLY A 195 -3.35 12.66 2.01
N TRP A 196 -3.30 12.32 0.72
CA TRP A 196 -3.20 10.92 0.30
C TRP A 196 -1.84 10.29 0.64
N ARG A 197 -0.73 10.99 0.41
CA ARG A 197 0.62 10.49 0.72
C ARG A 197 0.77 10.08 2.19
N ILE A 198 0.20 10.88 3.11
CA ILE A 198 0.29 10.61 4.54
C ILE A 198 -0.58 9.39 4.91
N SER A 199 -1.81 9.31 4.40
CA SER A 199 -2.66 8.13 4.66
C SER A 199 -2.05 6.85 4.09
N HIS A 200 -1.47 6.92 2.91
CA HIS A 200 -0.79 5.79 2.29
C HIS A 200 0.47 5.36 3.07
N ARG A 201 1.24 6.32 3.59
CA ARG A 201 2.34 6.04 4.52
C ARG A 201 1.82 5.33 5.79
N THR A 202 0.72 5.79 6.35
CA THR A 202 0.09 5.17 7.52
C THR A 202 -0.35 3.74 7.22
N HIS A 203 -0.92 3.50 6.04
CA HIS A 203 -1.22 2.18 5.54
C HIS A 203 0.04 1.29 5.47
N HIS A 204 1.13 1.73 4.84
CA HIS A 204 2.39 0.99 4.80
C HIS A 204 3.00 0.73 6.18
N GLN A 205 2.78 1.60 7.14
CA GLN A 205 3.29 1.41 8.51
C GLN A 205 2.47 0.43 9.33
N ASN A 206 1.22 0.19 8.94
CA ASN A 206 0.25 -0.60 9.72
C ASN A 206 -0.46 -1.68 8.88
N HIS A 207 0.05 -1.99 7.68
CA HIS A 207 -0.58 -2.97 6.79
C HIS A 207 -0.82 -4.31 7.51
N GLY A 208 -1.95 -4.91 7.27
CA GLY A 208 -2.37 -6.15 7.90
C GLY A 208 -2.80 -6.03 9.37
N HIS A 209 -2.87 -4.81 9.94
CA HIS A 209 -3.41 -4.57 11.27
C HIS A 209 -4.90 -4.21 11.19
N VAL A 210 -5.76 -4.94 11.89
CA VAL A 210 -7.22 -4.79 11.78
C VAL A 210 -7.70 -3.37 12.06
N GLU A 211 -7.14 -2.69 13.08
CA GLU A 211 -7.62 -1.38 13.52
C GLU A 211 -6.75 -0.21 13.00
N ASN A 212 -5.42 -0.43 12.87
CA ASN A 212 -4.47 0.66 12.62
C ASN A 212 -4.18 0.88 11.14
N ASP A 213 -4.47 -0.09 10.28
CA ASP A 213 -4.37 0.09 8.83
C ASP A 213 -5.27 1.25 8.38
N GLU A 214 -4.87 1.99 7.35
CA GLU A 214 -5.59 3.18 6.91
C GLU A 214 -6.44 2.94 5.66
N SER A 215 -6.00 2.05 4.80
CA SER A 215 -6.70 1.78 3.53
C SER A 215 -7.62 0.57 3.67
N TRP A 216 -7.63 -0.35 2.78
CA TRP A 216 -8.52 -1.51 2.69
C TRP A 216 -8.49 -2.44 3.94
N LEU A 217 -8.78 -1.87 5.12
CA LEU A 217 -8.85 -2.65 6.34
C LEU A 217 -10.14 -3.47 6.40
N PRO A 218 -10.10 -4.66 7.00
CA PRO A 218 -11.31 -5.43 7.25
C PRO A 218 -12.18 -4.72 8.28
N LEU A 219 -13.49 -4.81 8.13
CA LEU A 219 -14.39 -4.34 9.18
C LEU A 219 -14.52 -5.42 10.25
N PRO A 220 -14.37 -5.08 11.56
CA PRO A 220 -14.78 -5.94 12.64
C PRO A 220 -16.28 -6.25 12.56
N GLU A 221 -16.68 -7.44 12.96
CA GLU A 221 -18.06 -7.93 12.84
C GLU A 221 -19.10 -6.98 13.43
N LYS A 222 -18.84 -6.47 14.62
CA LYS A 222 -19.72 -5.52 15.31
C LYS A 222 -19.91 -4.23 14.51
N LEU A 223 -18.83 -3.67 13.96
CA LEU A 223 -18.89 -2.47 13.12
C LEU A 223 -19.63 -2.77 11.81
N PHE A 224 -19.32 -3.89 11.16
CA PHE A 224 -19.98 -4.31 9.93
C PHE A 224 -21.50 -4.46 10.12
N LYS A 225 -21.93 -5.13 11.18
CA LYS A 225 -23.35 -5.31 11.51
C LYS A 225 -24.07 -4.02 11.94
N SER A 226 -23.32 -3.00 12.39
CA SER A 226 -23.89 -1.69 12.73
C SER A 226 -24.15 -0.80 11.50
N LEU A 227 -23.61 -1.12 10.34
CA LEU A 227 -23.91 -0.41 9.10
C LEU A 227 -25.34 -0.73 8.63
N ASP A 228 -25.98 0.25 8.01
CA ASP A 228 -27.26 0.01 7.37
C ASP A 228 -27.14 -1.00 6.21
N THR A 229 -28.24 -1.69 5.92
CA THR A 229 -28.28 -2.77 4.92
C THR A 229 -27.84 -2.30 3.53
N VAL A 230 -28.21 -1.09 3.13
CA VAL A 230 -27.85 -0.55 1.80
C VAL A 230 -26.36 -0.34 1.71
N THR A 231 -25.75 0.28 2.72
CA THR A 231 -24.29 0.47 2.78
C THR A 231 -23.53 -0.86 2.77
N ARG A 232 -23.99 -1.87 3.53
CA ARG A 232 -23.40 -3.21 3.53
C ARG A 232 -23.47 -3.84 2.14
N MET A 233 -24.62 -3.80 1.48
CA MET A 233 -24.79 -4.38 0.14
C MET A 233 -23.96 -3.65 -0.91
N LEU A 234 -23.98 -2.32 -0.94
CA LEU A 234 -23.23 -1.53 -1.91
C LEU A 234 -21.73 -1.73 -1.82
N ARG A 235 -21.21 -1.97 -0.60
CA ARG A 235 -19.77 -2.23 -0.38
C ARG A 235 -19.26 -3.44 -1.16
N PHE A 236 -20.10 -4.43 -1.47
CA PHE A 236 -19.75 -5.67 -2.16
C PHE A 236 -20.45 -5.86 -3.50
N THR A 237 -21.18 -4.85 -3.98
CA THR A 237 -21.93 -4.91 -5.23
C THR A 237 -21.27 -4.02 -6.29
N PRO A 238 -20.63 -4.57 -7.32
CA PRO A 238 -20.12 -3.78 -8.44
C PRO A 238 -21.24 -2.92 -9.09
N PRO A 239 -20.91 -1.70 -9.54
CA PRO A 239 -19.58 -1.09 -9.61
C PRO A 239 -19.14 -0.31 -8.36
N PHE A 240 -19.95 -0.21 -7.31
CA PHE A 240 -19.75 0.70 -6.19
C PHE A 240 -18.37 0.57 -5.50
N PRO A 241 -17.89 -0.64 -5.15
CA PRO A 241 -16.57 -0.76 -4.52
C PRO A 241 -15.42 -0.35 -5.44
N LEU A 242 -15.63 -0.37 -6.76
CA LEU A 242 -14.66 0.08 -7.75
C LEU A 242 -14.71 1.59 -8.02
N LEU A 243 -15.54 2.32 -7.31
CA LEU A 243 -15.71 3.77 -7.38
C LEU A 243 -15.65 4.42 -5.99
N ALA A 244 -15.13 3.70 -5.01
CA ALA A 244 -15.13 4.11 -3.61
C ALA A 244 -14.04 5.17 -3.28
N TYR A 245 -13.00 5.27 -4.08
CA TYR A 245 -11.83 6.09 -3.77
C TYR A 245 -12.13 7.59 -3.53
N PRO A 246 -12.96 8.28 -4.33
CA PRO A 246 -13.32 9.67 -4.02
C PRO A 246 -14.04 9.80 -2.67
N MET A 247 -14.90 8.84 -2.32
CA MET A 247 -15.59 8.81 -1.03
C MET A 247 -14.62 8.58 0.12
N TYR A 248 -13.64 7.69 -0.07
CA TYR A 248 -12.56 7.46 0.89
C TYR A 248 -11.72 8.72 1.14
N LEU A 249 -11.46 9.54 0.12
CA LEU A 249 -10.75 10.81 0.31
C LEU A 249 -11.55 11.79 1.18
N TRP A 250 -12.88 11.82 1.07
CA TRP A 250 -13.76 12.68 1.87
C TRP A 250 -14.06 12.16 3.26
N GLY A 251 -14.32 10.88 3.43
CA GLY A 251 -14.89 10.31 4.64
C GLY A 251 -14.05 9.21 5.29
N ARG A 252 -12.88 8.84 4.73
CA ARG A 252 -12.05 7.71 5.16
C ARG A 252 -12.83 6.38 5.19
N SER A 253 -12.23 5.32 5.73
CA SER A 253 -12.89 4.02 5.87
C SER A 253 -13.90 4.04 7.03
N PRO A 254 -14.97 3.22 6.99
CA PRO A 254 -15.92 3.11 8.09
C PRO A 254 -15.22 2.87 9.44
N GLY A 255 -15.67 3.58 10.48
CA GLY A 255 -15.09 3.53 11.82
C GLY A 255 -13.94 4.53 12.05
N LYS A 256 -13.46 5.21 11.00
CA LYS A 256 -12.46 6.28 11.09
C LYS A 256 -13.12 7.64 10.87
N THR A 257 -12.54 8.68 11.48
CA THR A 257 -13.06 10.07 11.41
C THR A 257 -12.08 10.96 10.66
N GLY A 258 -12.59 12.09 10.13
CA GLY A 258 -11.81 13.07 9.40
C GLY A 258 -11.82 12.87 7.89
N SER A 259 -10.91 13.55 7.20
CA SER A 259 -10.84 13.67 5.75
C SER A 259 -9.39 13.86 5.30
N HIS A 260 -9.09 13.50 4.05
CA HIS A 260 -7.79 13.79 3.43
C HIS A 260 -7.59 15.27 3.07
N PHE A 261 -8.64 16.07 3.16
CA PHE A 261 -8.65 17.49 2.84
C PHE A 261 -8.59 18.39 4.08
N ASP A 262 -9.00 17.87 5.25
CA ASP A 262 -9.06 18.63 6.50
C ASP A 262 -7.76 18.52 7.27
N PRO A 263 -6.97 19.61 7.41
CA PRO A 263 -5.70 19.60 8.13
C PRO A 263 -5.85 19.32 9.63
N SER A 264 -7.07 19.39 10.17
CA SER A 264 -7.37 19.05 11.58
C SER A 264 -7.80 17.62 11.79
N SER A 265 -7.92 16.83 10.70
CA SER A 265 -8.22 15.41 10.76
C SER A 265 -7.21 14.67 11.67
N ASP A 266 -7.69 13.68 12.42
CA ASP A 266 -6.85 12.81 13.26
C ASP A 266 -5.89 11.90 12.48
N LEU A 267 -6.02 11.89 11.14
CA LEU A 267 -5.06 11.29 10.23
C LEU A 267 -3.69 11.99 10.27
N PHE A 268 -3.65 13.28 10.62
CA PHE A 268 -2.46 14.12 10.47
C PHE A 268 -1.90 14.59 11.82
N VAL A 269 -0.57 14.59 11.93
CA VAL A 269 0.09 15.26 13.05
C VAL A 269 0.17 16.78 12.81
N PRO A 270 0.29 17.60 13.87
CA PRO A 270 0.28 19.07 13.74
C PRO A 270 1.33 19.63 12.77
N SER A 271 2.48 18.97 12.63
CA SER A 271 3.56 19.37 11.72
C SER A 271 3.21 19.19 10.24
N GLU A 272 2.25 18.32 9.91
CA GLU A 272 1.83 18.00 8.53
C GLU A 272 0.68 18.89 8.03
N ARG A 273 0.06 19.69 8.90
CA ARG A 273 -1.11 20.51 8.57
C ARG A 273 -0.89 21.46 7.41
N LYS A 274 0.30 22.10 7.32
CA LYS A 274 0.64 23.00 6.20
C LYS A 274 0.70 22.26 4.88
N ASP A 275 1.23 21.05 4.87
CA ASP A 275 1.32 20.22 3.67
C ASP A 275 -0.07 19.81 3.18
N VAL A 276 -0.96 19.45 4.11
CA VAL A 276 -2.36 19.12 3.80
C VAL A 276 -3.10 20.33 3.21
N ILE A 277 -2.95 21.52 3.80
CA ILE A 277 -3.53 22.76 3.26
C ILE A 277 -3.03 23.01 1.82
N THR A 278 -1.73 22.88 1.58
CA THR A 278 -1.15 23.07 0.25
C THR A 278 -1.77 22.10 -0.77
N SER A 279 -1.90 20.84 -0.40
CA SER A 279 -2.55 19.83 -1.25
C SER A 279 -4.00 20.15 -1.57
N THR A 280 -4.77 20.59 -0.56
CA THR A 280 -6.17 20.95 -0.72
C THR A 280 -6.33 22.17 -1.64
N VAL A 281 -5.43 23.15 -1.51
CA VAL A 281 -5.40 24.33 -2.41
C VAL A 281 -5.06 23.92 -3.84
N CYS A 282 -4.06 23.06 -4.06
CA CYS A 282 -3.71 22.56 -5.39
C CYS A 282 -4.86 21.74 -6.02
N PHE A 283 -5.54 20.93 -5.23
CA PHE A 283 -6.74 20.20 -5.65
C PHE A 283 -7.87 21.18 -6.07
N ALA A 284 -8.15 22.18 -5.25
CA ALA A 284 -9.19 23.18 -5.55
C ALA A 284 -8.85 24.02 -6.80
N ALA A 285 -7.57 24.37 -6.98
CA ALA A 285 -7.10 25.05 -8.18
C ALA A 285 -7.30 24.21 -9.44
N MET A 286 -7.01 22.90 -9.38
CA MET A 286 -7.24 22.00 -10.51
C MET A 286 -8.74 21.85 -10.80
N LEU A 287 -9.59 21.75 -9.78
CA LEU A 287 -11.04 21.68 -9.94
C LEU A 287 -11.55 22.97 -10.61
N ALA A 288 -11.08 24.13 -10.17
CA ALA A 288 -11.42 25.42 -10.80
C ALA A 288 -10.98 25.50 -12.26
N LEU A 289 -9.78 24.98 -12.58
CA LEU A 289 -9.30 24.86 -13.95
C LEU A 289 -10.22 23.99 -14.81
N LEU A 290 -10.62 22.82 -14.31
CA LEU A 290 -11.54 21.92 -15.03
C LEU A 290 -12.90 22.58 -15.27
N VAL A 291 -13.43 23.29 -14.28
CA VAL A 291 -14.67 24.08 -14.45
C VAL A 291 -14.48 25.14 -15.53
N GLY A 292 -13.39 25.88 -15.51
CA GLY A 292 -13.05 26.87 -16.55
C GLY A 292 -12.94 26.26 -17.94
N LEU A 293 -12.26 25.11 -18.06
CA LEU A 293 -12.19 24.36 -19.32
C LEU A 293 -13.57 23.88 -19.80
N GLY A 294 -14.47 23.54 -18.88
CA GLY A 294 -15.85 23.20 -19.20
C GLY A 294 -16.63 24.36 -19.84
N PHE A 295 -16.37 25.61 -19.42
CA PHE A 295 -16.94 26.79 -20.09
C PHE A 295 -16.32 27.06 -21.47
N VAL A 296 -15.02 26.77 -21.65
CA VAL A 296 -14.33 27.03 -22.93
C VAL A 296 -14.65 26.00 -23.99
N MET A 297 -14.57 24.71 -23.66
CA MET A 297 -14.74 23.60 -24.62
C MET A 297 -16.14 22.95 -24.58
N GLY A 298 -16.95 23.32 -23.63
CA GLY A 298 -18.24 22.71 -23.37
C GLY A 298 -18.17 21.48 -22.42
N PRO A 299 -19.22 21.28 -21.59
CA PRO A 299 -19.18 20.25 -20.55
C PRO A 299 -19.13 18.82 -21.12
N ILE A 300 -19.76 18.57 -22.27
CA ILE A 300 -19.76 17.23 -22.92
C ILE A 300 -18.35 16.89 -23.42
N GLN A 301 -17.61 17.85 -23.98
CA GLN A 301 -16.26 17.62 -24.46
C GLN A 301 -15.30 17.39 -23.27
N LEU A 302 -15.43 18.16 -22.19
CA LEU A 302 -14.68 17.93 -20.95
C LEU A 302 -14.98 16.56 -20.35
N LEU A 303 -16.27 16.14 -20.32
CA LEU A 303 -16.67 14.82 -19.84
C LEU A 303 -15.97 13.70 -20.66
N LYS A 304 -15.96 13.82 -21.99
CA LYS A 304 -15.31 12.85 -22.87
C LYS A 304 -13.79 12.82 -22.68
N LEU A 305 -13.14 13.97 -22.57
CA LEU A 305 -11.67 14.08 -22.51
C LEU A 305 -11.11 13.80 -21.13
N TYR A 306 -11.86 14.12 -20.07
CA TYR A 306 -11.37 14.00 -18.70
C TYR A 306 -12.30 13.18 -17.79
N GLY A 307 -13.58 13.45 -17.77
CA GLY A 307 -14.51 12.86 -16.80
C GLY A 307 -14.60 11.32 -16.91
N VAL A 308 -14.81 10.79 -18.12
CA VAL A 308 -14.87 9.32 -18.32
C VAL A 308 -13.50 8.67 -18.06
N PRO A 309 -12.37 9.16 -18.58
CA PRO A 309 -11.05 8.67 -18.18
C PRO A 309 -10.79 8.71 -16.67
N TYR A 310 -11.25 9.75 -15.98
CA TYR A 310 -11.13 9.85 -14.53
C TYR A 310 -11.91 8.71 -13.81
N VAL A 311 -13.11 8.40 -14.24
CA VAL A 311 -13.88 7.25 -13.69
C VAL A 311 -13.16 5.94 -13.95
N MET A 312 -12.57 5.75 -15.13
CA MET A 312 -11.76 4.56 -15.45
C MET A 312 -10.50 4.48 -14.58
N PHE A 313 -9.87 5.62 -14.31
CA PHE A 313 -8.74 5.70 -13.37
C PHE A 313 -9.16 5.28 -11.95
N VAL A 314 -10.26 5.81 -11.43
CA VAL A 314 -10.78 5.45 -10.10
C VAL A 314 -11.05 3.95 -10.02
N MET A 315 -11.68 3.38 -11.04
CA MET A 315 -11.93 1.94 -11.12
C MET A 315 -10.62 1.13 -11.08
N TRP A 316 -9.60 1.55 -11.83
CA TRP A 316 -8.28 0.89 -11.77
C TRP A 316 -7.64 1.00 -10.40
N LEU A 317 -7.72 2.17 -9.78
CA LEU A 317 -7.16 2.42 -8.46
C LEU A 317 -7.78 1.51 -7.41
N ASP A 318 -9.12 1.49 -7.35
CA ASP A 318 -9.85 0.67 -6.40
C ASP A 318 -9.63 -0.83 -6.67
N LEU A 319 -9.68 -1.27 -7.93
CA LEU A 319 -9.44 -2.66 -8.32
C LEU A 319 -8.05 -3.14 -7.89
N VAL A 320 -7.01 -2.40 -8.27
CA VAL A 320 -5.62 -2.80 -8.01
C VAL A 320 -5.33 -2.78 -6.51
N THR A 321 -5.67 -1.70 -5.81
CA THR A 321 -5.44 -1.60 -4.37
C THR A 321 -6.23 -2.65 -3.59
N TYR A 322 -7.48 -2.93 -3.99
CA TYR A 322 -8.30 -3.97 -3.37
C TYR A 322 -7.67 -5.35 -3.55
N LEU A 323 -7.36 -5.77 -4.78
CA LEU A 323 -6.88 -7.12 -5.08
C LEU A 323 -5.51 -7.44 -4.50
N HIS A 324 -4.69 -6.45 -4.17
CA HIS A 324 -3.42 -6.68 -3.49
C HIS A 324 -3.57 -7.00 -1.99
N HIS A 325 -4.75 -6.74 -1.42
CA HIS A 325 -5.03 -6.98 0.01
C HIS A 325 -6.15 -8.00 0.24
N HIS A 326 -6.87 -8.41 -0.83
CA HIS A 326 -8.04 -9.27 -0.76
C HIS A 326 -8.08 -10.30 -1.88
N GLY A 327 -9.00 -11.25 -1.78
CA GLY A 327 -9.36 -12.15 -2.89
C GLY A 327 -8.34 -13.26 -3.16
N HIS A 328 -7.48 -13.63 -2.22
CA HIS A 328 -6.66 -14.83 -2.35
C HIS A 328 -7.51 -16.10 -2.10
N GLU A 329 -7.15 -17.21 -2.75
CA GLU A 329 -7.85 -18.51 -2.55
C GLU A 329 -7.70 -18.96 -1.11
N ASP A 330 -6.48 -18.94 -0.58
CA ASP A 330 -6.22 -19.12 0.83
C ASP A 330 -6.52 -17.81 1.55
N LYS A 331 -7.44 -17.83 2.50
CA LYS A 331 -7.72 -16.64 3.32
C LYS A 331 -6.46 -16.22 4.05
N LEU A 332 -6.09 -14.96 3.92
CA LEU A 332 -4.91 -14.41 4.57
C LEU A 332 -5.28 -13.87 5.95
N PRO A 333 -4.38 -14.00 6.94
CA PRO A 333 -4.62 -13.52 8.28
C PRO A 333 -4.56 -11.99 8.34
N TRP A 334 -5.33 -11.43 9.28
CA TRP A 334 -5.20 -10.08 9.79
C TRP A 334 -4.82 -10.16 11.25
N TYR A 335 -4.10 -9.18 11.75
CA TYR A 335 -3.45 -9.26 13.05
C TYR A 335 -3.86 -8.13 14.00
N ARG A 336 -3.81 -8.44 15.31
CA ARG A 336 -3.98 -7.47 16.41
C ARG A 336 -2.87 -7.64 17.44
N GLY A 337 -2.73 -6.64 18.29
CA GLY A 337 -1.92 -6.71 19.50
C GLY A 337 -0.51 -7.24 19.29
N LYS A 338 -0.15 -8.30 20.00
CA LYS A 338 1.18 -8.91 19.97
C LYS A 338 1.47 -9.70 18.69
N GLU A 339 0.44 -10.16 18.03
CA GLU A 339 0.56 -10.98 16.83
C GLU A 339 0.86 -10.14 15.59
N TRP A 340 0.59 -8.83 15.64
CA TRP A 340 0.98 -7.97 14.55
C TRP A 340 2.47 -7.64 14.57
N SER A 341 3.10 -7.74 13.43
CA SER A 341 4.41 -7.16 13.15
C SER A 341 4.46 -6.65 11.72
N TYR A 342 5.37 -5.72 11.44
CA TYR A 342 5.54 -5.16 10.11
C TYR A 342 5.80 -6.25 9.04
N LEU A 343 6.60 -7.26 9.37
CA LEU A 343 6.87 -8.38 8.48
C LEU A 343 5.61 -9.22 8.24
N ARG A 344 4.91 -9.64 9.31
CA ARG A 344 3.70 -10.47 9.17
C ARG A 344 2.61 -9.73 8.40
N GLY A 345 2.39 -8.46 8.70
CA GLY A 345 1.46 -7.63 7.94
C GLY A 345 1.83 -7.51 6.46
N GLY A 346 3.11 -7.30 6.12
CA GLY A 346 3.56 -7.26 4.73
C GLY A 346 3.35 -8.57 3.97
N LEU A 347 3.45 -9.70 4.66
CA LEU A 347 3.21 -11.02 4.07
C LEU A 347 1.71 -11.33 3.85
N THR A 348 0.79 -10.48 4.32
CA THR A 348 -0.65 -10.58 3.96
C THR A 348 -0.98 -9.88 2.65
N THR A 349 -0.05 -9.13 2.09
CA THR A 349 -0.20 -8.55 0.75
C THR A 349 0.06 -9.59 -0.33
N ILE A 350 -0.47 -9.36 -1.52
CA ILE A 350 -0.50 -10.35 -2.60
C ILE A 350 0.06 -9.74 -3.87
N ASP A 351 1.01 -10.44 -4.51
CA ASP A 351 1.44 -10.08 -5.86
C ASP A 351 0.38 -10.48 -6.88
N ARG A 352 0.19 -9.64 -7.92
CA ARG A 352 -0.78 -9.84 -8.99
C ARG A 352 -0.14 -9.61 -10.35
N ASP A 353 -0.55 -10.41 -11.32
CA ASP A 353 -0.11 -10.22 -12.70
C ASP A 353 -1.22 -9.54 -13.53
N TYR A 354 -0.97 -8.31 -13.97
CA TYR A 354 -1.87 -7.54 -14.84
C TYR A 354 -1.52 -7.67 -16.32
N GLY A 355 -0.70 -8.66 -16.70
CA GLY A 355 -0.24 -8.84 -18.07
C GLY A 355 0.60 -7.66 -18.55
N TRP A 356 0.41 -7.20 -19.79
CA TRP A 356 1.17 -6.08 -20.36
C TRP A 356 0.90 -4.74 -19.64
N ILE A 357 -0.21 -4.63 -18.89
CA ILE A 357 -0.57 -3.44 -18.11
C ILE A 357 0.42 -3.22 -16.95
N ASN A 358 1.11 -4.25 -16.45
CA ASN A 358 2.15 -4.12 -15.43
C ASN A 358 3.17 -3.03 -15.81
N ASN A 359 3.62 -2.98 -17.06
CA ASN A 359 4.59 -1.99 -17.53
C ASN A 359 4.05 -0.55 -17.51
N ILE A 360 2.74 -0.37 -17.71
CA ILE A 360 2.09 0.94 -17.62
C ILE A 360 1.94 1.33 -16.15
N HIS A 361 1.53 0.39 -15.31
CA HIS A 361 1.31 0.60 -13.88
C HIS A 361 2.61 0.50 -13.05
N HIS A 362 3.78 0.64 -13.68
CA HIS A 362 5.08 0.68 -13.00
C HIS A 362 5.32 -0.52 -12.08
N ASP A 363 4.96 -1.72 -12.55
CA ASP A 363 5.19 -3.00 -11.88
C ASP A 363 4.60 -3.10 -10.45
N ILE A 364 3.51 -2.35 -10.18
CA ILE A 364 2.81 -2.42 -8.88
C ILE A 364 2.28 -3.81 -8.55
N GLY A 365 2.19 -4.68 -9.56
CA GLY A 365 1.88 -6.09 -9.37
C GLY A 365 2.82 -6.80 -8.41
N THR A 366 4.06 -6.31 -8.23
CA THR A 366 5.02 -6.77 -7.22
C THR A 366 4.79 -6.07 -5.87
N HIS A 367 3.68 -6.37 -5.24
CA HIS A 367 3.15 -5.61 -4.11
C HIS A 367 3.76 -6.00 -2.75
N VAL A 368 4.11 -7.28 -2.57
CA VAL A 368 4.72 -7.77 -1.33
C VAL A 368 6.04 -7.06 -1.04
N ILE A 369 6.94 -7.02 -2.02
CA ILE A 369 8.22 -6.31 -1.89
C ILE A 369 7.99 -4.80 -1.73
N HIS A 370 7.02 -4.25 -2.44
CA HIS A 370 6.67 -2.85 -2.32
C HIS A 370 6.21 -2.50 -0.88
N HIS A 371 5.41 -3.33 -0.24
CA HIS A 371 4.99 -3.13 1.15
C HIS A 371 6.14 -3.29 2.15
N LEU A 372 6.98 -4.30 1.97
CA LEU A 372 8.08 -4.55 2.88
C LEU A 372 9.23 -3.53 2.73
N PHE A 373 9.46 -3.04 1.51
CA PHE A 373 10.57 -2.12 1.19
C PHE A 373 10.15 -1.02 0.21
N PRO A 374 9.26 -0.11 0.62
CA PRO A 374 8.71 0.93 -0.25
C PRO A 374 9.74 1.98 -0.71
N GLN A 375 10.96 1.95 -0.18
CA GLN A 375 12.08 2.75 -0.65
C GLN A 375 12.71 2.24 -1.95
N ILE A 376 12.44 0.99 -2.37
CA ILE A 376 12.88 0.47 -3.65
C ILE A 376 12.10 1.17 -4.77
N PRO A 377 12.77 1.82 -5.75
CA PRO A 377 12.07 2.43 -6.85
C PRO A 377 11.36 1.39 -7.72
N HIS A 378 10.22 1.77 -8.28
CA HIS A 378 9.34 0.84 -9.02
C HIS A 378 10.07 0.03 -10.09
N TYR A 379 11.03 0.65 -10.81
CA TYR A 379 11.79 0.02 -11.89
C TYR A 379 12.83 -1.01 -11.41
N HIS A 380 12.88 -1.30 -10.11
CA HIS A 380 13.67 -2.37 -9.49
C HIS A 380 12.83 -3.36 -8.68
N LEU A 381 11.49 -3.21 -8.64
CA LEU A 381 10.62 -4.09 -7.85
C LEU A 381 10.67 -5.54 -8.36
N ILE A 382 10.57 -5.74 -9.68
CA ILE A 382 10.65 -7.09 -10.27
C ILE A 382 12.00 -7.73 -9.96
N GLU A 383 13.08 -6.98 -10.12
CA GLU A 383 14.44 -7.46 -9.87
C GLU A 383 14.68 -7.78 -8.38
N ALA A 384 14.04 -7.04 -7.48
CA ALA A 384 14.11 -7.30 -6.04
C ALA A 384 13.42 -8.62 -5.65
N VAL A 385 12.38 -9.04 -6.37
CA VAL A 385 11.69 -10.31 -6.15
C VAL A 385 12.38 -11.45 -6.89
N SER A 386 12.65 -11.26 -8.19
CA SER A 386 13.28 -12.27 -9.02
C SER A 386 14.13 -11.62 -10.11
N THR A 387 15.39 -11.97 -10.18
CA THR A 387 16.30 -11.56 -11.25
C THR A 387 16.06 -12.41 -12.49
N SER A 388 15.20 -11.97 -13.40
CA SER A 388 15.12 -12.52 -14.75
C SER A 388 15.80 -11.55 -15.71
N LEU A 389 17.06 -11.81 -16.06
CA LEU A 389 17.72 -11.10 -17.17
C LEU A 389 17.17 -11.64 -18.50
N PRO A 390 16.56 -10.78 -19.37
CA PRO A 390 15.91 -11.24 -20.61
C PRO A 390 16.86 -11.82 -21.66
N LEU A 391 18.17 -11.65 -21.53
CA LEU A 391 19.17 -11.99 -22.55
C LEU A 391 19.84 -13.36 -22.38
N PHE A 392 19.75 -13.98 -21.19
CA PHE A 392 20.34 -15.30 -20.99
C PHE A 392 19.38 -16.18 -20.16
N LYS A 393 18.66 -17.02 -20.84
CA LYS A 393 17.68 -17.98 -20.30
C LYS A 393 18.23 -19.00 -19.29
N GLN A 394 19.47 -18.83 -18.79
CA GLN A 394 20.19 -19.90 -18.09
C GLN A 394 20.60 -19.58 -16.63
N TRP A 395 20.42 -18.36 -16.13
CA TRP A 395 20.75 -18.03 -14.74
C TRP A 395 19.66 -17.13 -14.12
N ILE A 396 18.58 -17.75 -13.66
CA ILE A 396 17.56 -17.06 -12.85
C ILE A 396 18.05 -17.19 -11.41
N THR A 397 18.68 -16.14 -10.89
CA THR A 397 18.87 -16.00 -9.46
C THR A 397 17.64 -15.30 -8.91
N GLU A 398 16.77 -16.05 -8.29
CA GLU A 398 15.61 -15.50 -7.58
C GLU A 398 16.10 -14.78 -6.33
N ALA A 399 15.95 -13.43 -6.25
CA ALA A 399 16.53 -12.63 -5.19
C ALA A 399 15.86 -12.92 -3.84
N ALA A 400 14.66 -12.44 -3.62
CA ALA A 400 13.96 -12.55 -2.34
C ALA A 400 13.03 -13.77 -2.23
N LYS A 401 12.58 -14.35 -3.35
CA LYS A 401 11.65 -15.49 -3.35
C LYS A 401 12.09 -16.69 -2.51
N PRO A 402 13.36 -17.16 -2.59
CA PRO A 402 13.78 -18.29 -1.77
C PRO A 402 13.69 -18.04 -0.27
N VAL A 403 13.87 -16.77 0.15
CA VAL A 403 13.74 -16.38 1.57
C VAL A 403 12.30 -16.48 2.03
N PHE A 404 11.35 -16.06 1.20
CA PHE A 404 9.93 -16.13 1.53
C PHE A 404 9.40 -17.56 1.64
N GLY A 405 9.92 -18.50 0.85
CA GLY A 405 9.42 -19.88 0.81
C GLY A 405 7.91 -19.95 0.59
N LYS A 406 7.20 -20.70 1.42
CA LYS A 406 5.73 -20.86 1.34
C LYS A 406 4.93 -19.59 1.67
N TYR A 407 5.55 -18.56 2.23
CA TYR A 407 4.89 -17.26 2.50
C TYR A 407 4.78 -16.40 1.25
N TYR A 408 5.54 -16.69 0.17
CA TYR A 408 5.37 -16.03 -1.11
C TYR A 408 4.37 -16.79 -1.97
N ARG A 409 3.37 -16.08 -2.44
CA ARG A 409 2.32 -16.62 -3.31
C ARG A 409 2.56 -16.15 -4.73
N GLU A 410 2.96 -17.10 -5.58
CA GLU A 410 3.15 -16.81 -7.00
C GLU A 410 1.86 -16.28 -7.62
N PRO A 411 1.88 -15.11 -8.27
CA PRO A 411 0.72 -14.64 -8.99
C PRO A 411 0.40 -15.62 -10.14
N LYS A 412 -0.88 -15.91 -10.31
CA LYS A 412 -1.35 -16.66 -11.48
C LYS A 412 -0.95 -15.88 -12.73
N LYS A 413 -0.16 -16.51 -13.62
CA LYS A 413 0.26 -15.88 -14.87
C LYS A 413 -0.94 -15.46 -15.68
N SER A 414 -0.99 -14.20 -16.03
CA SER A 414 -1.99 -13.64 -16.93
C SER A 414 -1.75 -14.11 -18.36
N SER A 415 -2.81 -14.35 -19.11
CA SER A 415 -2.85 -14.10 -20.54
C SER A 415 -2.58 -12.59 -20.78
N PRO A 416 -2.40 -12.09 -22.00
CA PRO A 416 -2.11 -10.68 -22.25
C PRO A 416 -2.97 -9.68 -21.47
N LEU A 417 -4.21 -10.06 -21.12
CA LEU A 417 -5.15 -9.27 -20.31
C LEU A 417 -5.51 -10.01 -19.01
N PRO A 418 -5.71 -9.29 -17.87
CA PRO A 418 -5.85 -9.89 -16.55
C PRO A 418 -7.28 -10.40 -16.25
N PHE A 419 -7.91 -11.13 -17.17
CA PHE A 419 -9.30 -11.60 -16.97
C PHE A 419 -9.47 -12.57 -15.80
N HIS A 420 -8.41 -13.29 -15.41
CA HIS A 420 -8.43 -14.17 -14.23
C HIS A 420 -8.73 -13.42 -12.94
N LEU A 421 -8.34 -12.14 -12.84
CA LEU A 421 -8.58 -11.30 -11.66
C LEU A 421 -10.08 -10.98 -11.45
N ILE A 422 -10.90 -11.05 -12.51
CA ILE A 422 -12.35 -10.88 -12.38
C ILE A 422 -12.96 -11.97 -11.50
N GLY A 423 -12.52 -13.22 -11.69
CA GLY A 423 -12.97 -14.34 -10.86
C GLY A 423 -12.58 -14.19 -9.40
N GLU A 424 -11.36 -13.72 -9.14
CA GLU A 424 -10.86 -13.47 -7.79
C GLU A 424 -11.61 -12.32 -7.11
N LEU A 425 -11.91 -11.25 -7.84
CA LEU A 425 -12.71 -10.13 -7.36
C LEU A 425 -14.14 -10.57 -6.98
N ILE A 426 -14.80 -11.31 -7.86
CA ILE A 426 -16.17 -11.81 -7.61
C ILE A 426 -16.19 -12.74 -6.40
N ARG A 427 -15.19 -13.61 -6.26
CA ARG A 427 -15.08 -14.50 -5.11
C ARG A 427 -14.95 -13.68 -3.83
N SER A 428 -14.03 -12.72 -3.79
CA SER A 428 -13.80 -11.89 -2.61
C SER A 428 -15.04 -11.11 -2.20
N PHE A 429 -15.77 -10.53 -3.15
CA PHE A 429 -17.03 -9.84 -2.86
C PHE A 429 -18.14 -10.76 -2.30
N LYS A 430 -18.02 -12.06 -2.51
CA LYS A 430 -18.95 -13.05 -1.96
C LYS A 430 -18.51 -13.64 -0.63
N THR A 431 -17.23 -13.56 -0.27
CA THR A 431 -16.68 -14.30 0.86
C THR A 431 -15.98 -13.46 1.92
N ASP A 432 -15.51 -12.24 1.59
CA ASP A 432 -14.61 -11.47 2.45
C ASP A 432 -15.31 -10.22 3.00
N HIS A 433 -16.31 -10.43 3.89
CA HIS A 433 -17.20 -9.34 4.32
C HIS A 433 -16.73 -8.65 5.60
N PHE A 434 -16.32 -9.42 6.62
CA PHE A 434 -15.89 -8.90 7.91
C PHE A 434 -14.89 -9.85 8.58
N VAL A 435 -14.30 -9.42 9.69
CA VAL A 435 -13.45 -10.26 10.55
C VAL A 435 -14.02 -10.34 11.96
N SER A 436 -13.68 -11.41 12.70
CA SER A 436 -14.10 -11.55 14.10
C SER A 436 -13.64 -10.37 14.95
N ASP A 437 -14.47 -9.96 15.92
CA ASP A 437 -14.08 -8.99 16.95
C ASP A 437 -13.11 -9.61 17.99
N ILE A 438 -13.00 -10.93 18.03
CA ILE A 438 -12.23 -11.69 19.04
C ILE A 438 -11.07 -12.40 18.36
N GLY A 439 -9.91 -12.40 19.01
CA GLY A 439 -8.68 -13.04 18.56
C GLY A 439 -7.67 -12.06 17.98
N ASP A 440 -6.40 -12.38 18.15
CA ASP A 440 -5.28 -11.56 17.67
C ASP A 440 -4.84 -11.94 16.24
N ILE A 441 -5.25 -13.11 15.76
CA ILE A 441 -5.13 -13.58 14.38
C ILE A 441 -6.54 -13.88 13.89
N VAL A 442 -7.02 -13.14 12.89
CA VAL A 442 -8.38 -13.25 12.37
C VAL A 442 -8.39 -13.35 10.85
N TYR A 443 -9.43 -13.97 10.32
CA TYR A 443 -9.63 -14.20 8.89
C TYR A 443 -10.97 -13.66 8.45
N TYR A 444 -11.09 -13.31 7.17
CA TYR A 444 -12.37 -12.89 6.60
C TYR A 444 -13.45 -13.95 6.76
N GLN A 445 -14.63 -13.50 7.13
CA GLN A 445 -15.86 -14.27 7.26
C GLN A 445 -16.90 -13.79 6.26
N THR A 446 -17.79 -14.70 5.91
CA THR A 446 -18.85 -14.48 4.93
C THR A 446 -20.16 -14.14 5.65
N ASP A 447 -20.81 -13.06 5.21
CA ASP A 447 -22.19 -12.75 5.61
C ASP A 447 -23.17 -13.50 4.69
N PRO A 448 -24.04 -14.38 5.24
CA PRO A 448 -24.99 -15.15 4.45
C PRO A 448 -25.99 -14.29 3.67
N GLU A 449 -26.37 -13.12 4.19
CA GLU A 449 -27.32 -12.21 3.55
C GLU A 449 -26.75 -11.61 2.26
N ILE A 450 -25.45 -11.28 2.25
CA ILE A 450 -24.77 -10.70 1.08
C ILE A 450 -24.36 -11.78 0.09
N SER A 451 -23.93 -12.94 0.57
CA SER A 451 -23.48 -14.04 -0.30
C SER A 451 -24.62 -14.68 -1.13
N GLY A 452 -25.86 -14.36 -0.83
CA GLY A 452 -27.03 -14.98 -1.45
C GLY A 452 -27.23 -16.44 -1.05
N SER A 453 -26.52 -16.89 -0.02
CA SER A 453 -26.56 -18.24 0.54
C SER A 453 -27.56 -18.32 1.70
N SER A 454 -28.70 -17.60 1.65
CA SER A 454 -29.77 -17.85 2.60
C SER A 454 -30.26 -19.28 2.36
N LYS A 455 -29.93 -20.19 3.29
CA LYS A 455 -30.53 -21.52 3.32
C LYS A 455 -32.04 -21.31 3.41
N SER A 456 -32.76 -21.70 2.37
CA SER A 456 -34.17 -22.04 2.52
C SER A 456 -34.22 -23.21 3.51
N GLU A 457 -34.55 -22.89 4.75
CA GLU A 457 -35.03 -23.89 5.66
C GLU A 457 -36.41 -24.42 5.20
#